data_2d0a18fd8441a0b67a6c22f928cfdc4f
#
_entry.id   2d0a18fd8441a0b67a6c22f928cfdc4f
#
_cell.length_a   1.000
_cell.length_b   1.000
_cell.length_c   1.000
_cell.angle_alpha   90.00
_cell.angle_beta   90.00
_cell.angle_gamma   90.00
#
_symmetry.space_group_name_H-M   'P 1'
#
loop_
_entity.id
_entity.type
_entity.pdbx_description
1 polymer ?
#
loop_
_entity_poly.entity_id
_entity_poly.type
_entity_poly.pdbx_seq_one_letter_code
_entity_poly.pdbx_strand_id
1 'polypeptide(L)'
;MDFAYSPEDIAFRDEFRGWLEENLPKFLADWGGDEDLPPGAVASSGSAPAVGQAAAAAAGGTSSSVSRSQERRKDWQRRLNEGRWAAINWPKEWGGRQATPVQNVIHAEENARVRAPGIYNANGIWQIGPMIIKWGTDEQKQRWLPGILDASEHWCQGFSEPEAGSDLANLRTTAIRDGDEYVVNGQKIWISTAHLADWGLFLLRTDPGAIERGAKHEGITAFIVNMHTPGIECRPIRDIAGDELFNEVWFTHARIPADCRLGEEDQGWQVAMGTLGHERVGTAGLAITMAADLRSMISAAKATNPDALRDPEIRERIARAFTDIEYTKLLNYRALTKIIKGEKNWPEVPLAKLQWSYLAQTL
;
A
#
# COMPACT_ATOMS: atom_id res chain seq x y z
N MET A 1 7.33 -29.30 -1.22
CA MET A 1 6.96 -27.98 -1.72
C MET A 1 7.37 -27.98 -3.18
N ASP A 2 6.44 -27.83 -4.11
CA ASP A 2 6.74 -27.69 -5.52
C ASP A 2 6.86 -26.19 -5.83
N PHE A 3 8.01 -25.75 -6.35
CA PHE A 3 8.28 -24.37 -6.70
C PHE A 3 8.09 -24.09 -8.19
N ALA A 4 7.65 -25.10 -8.97
CA ALA A 4 7.39 -24.94 -10.39
C ALA A 4 6.08 -24.16 -10.58
N TYR A 5 6.11 -23.16 -11.44
CA TYR A 5 4.90 -22.46 -11.87
C TYR A 5 4.07 -23.35 -12.81
N SER A 6 2.76 -23.26 -12.68
CA SER A 6 1.85 -23.91 -13.62
C SER A 6 1.98 -23.32 -15.03
N PRO A 7 1.54 -24.01 -16.09
CA PRO A 7 1.52 -23.43 -17.44
C PRO A 7 0.74 -22.11 -17.51
N GLU A 8 -0.34 -21.95 -16.73
CA GLU A 8 -1.14 -20.73 -16.64
C GLU A 8 -0.36 -19.59 -15.97
N ASP A 9 0.40 -19.90 -14.91
CA ASP A 9 1.25 -18.92 -14.22
C ASP A 9 2.43 -18.48 -15.10
N ILE A 10 2.99 -19.41 -15.88
CA ILE A 10 4.03 -19.11 -16.87
C ILE A 10 3.47 -18.19 -17.97
N ALA A 11 2.29 -18.48 -18.50
CA ALA A 11 1.64 -17.64 -19.50
C ALA A 11 1.35 -16.22 -18.96
N PHE A 12 0.86 -16.11 -17.71
CA PHE A 12 0.66 -14.82 -17.05
C PHE A 12 1.98 -14.04 -16.89
N ARG A 13 3.05 -14.72 -16.47
CA ARG A 13 4.38 -14.13 -16.37
C ARG A 13 4.87 -13.58 -17.70
N ASP A 14 4.77 -14.40 -18.75
CA ASP A 14 5.30 -14.06 -20.06
C ASP A 14 4.49 -12.92 -20.71
N GLU A 15 3.18 -12.87 -20.49
CA GLU A 15 2.31 -11.75 -20.91
C GLU A 15 2.72 -10.46 -20.21
N PHE A 16 2.87 -10.48 -18.86
CA PHE A 16 3.25 -9.28 -18.11
C PHE A 16 4.67 -8.82 -18.44
N ARG A 17 5.60 -9.75 -18.57
CA ARG A 17 6.97 -9.47 -18.99
C ARG A 17 7.01 -8.78 -20.35
N GLY A 18 6.31 -9.31 -21.35
CA GLY A 18 6.23 -8.72 -22.68
C GLY A 18 5.63 -7.30 -22.63
N TRP A 19 4.58 -7.11 -21.81
CA TRP A 19 4.00 -5.78 -21.60
C TRP A 19 5.01 -4.80 -20.98
N LEU A 20 5.76 -5.20 -19.96
CA LEU A 20 6.79 -4.38 -19.33
C LEU A 20 7.92 -4.04 -20.31
N GLU A 21 8.39 -5.00 -21.09
CA GLU A 21 9.46 -4.81 -22.09
C GLU A 21 9.06 -3.86 -23.21
N GLU A 22 7.77 -3.81 -23.54
CA GLU A 22 7.23 -2.87 -24.52
C GLU A 22 6.98 -1.47 -23.95
N ASN A 23 6.39 -1.37 -22.76
CA ASN A 23 5.82 -0.11 -22.24
C ASN A 23 6.77 0.66 -21.32
N LEU A 24 7.62 -0.03 -20.54
CA LEU A 24 8.55 0.65 -19.63
C LEU A 24 9.60 1.52 -20.38
N PRO A 25 10.24 1.08 -21.47
CA PRO A 25 11.17 1.92 -22.22
C PRO A 25 10.49 3.17 -22.80
N LYS A 26 9.25 3.07 -23.29
CA LYS A 26 8.46 4.19 -23.80
C LYS A 26 8.20 5.20 -22.69
N PHE A 27 7.74 4.71 -21.54
CA PHE A 27 7.51 5.53 -20.36
C PHE A 27 8.79 6.26 -19.90
N LEU A 28 9.92 5.56 -19.82
CA LEU A 28 11.20 6.16 -19.43
C LEU A 28 11.65 7.24 -20.44
N ALA A 29 11.47 7.01 -21.74
CA ALA A 29 11.78 8.00 -22.78
C ALA A 29 10.93 9.27 -22.63
N ASP A 30 9.64 9.14 -22.35
CA ASP A 30 8.71 10.28 -22.18
C ASP A 30 9.08 11.13 -20.95
N TRP A 31 9.70 10.52 -19.92
CA TRP A 31 10.04 11.18 -18.66
C TRP A 31 11.53 11.50 -18.49
N GLY A 32 12.36 11.33 -19.53
CA GLY A 32 13.77 11.76 -19.54
C GLY A 32 14.76 10.74 -18.96
N GLY A 33 14.38 9.46 -18.85
CA GLY A 33 15.29 8.39 -18.44
C GLY A 33 15.13 7.92 -16.98
N ASP A 34 16.12 7.17 -16.50
CA ASP A 34 16.12 6.48 -15.20
C ASP A 34 16.60 7.36 -14.02
N GLU A 35 17.16 8.54 -14.30
CA GLU A 35 17.92 9.33 -13.33
C GLU A 35 17.12 9.79 -12.11
N ASP A 36 15.78 9.84 -12.22
CA ASP A 36 14.88 10.28 -11.15
C ASP A 36 14.18 9.14 -10.38
N LEU A 37 14.53 7.87 -10.62
CA LEU A 37 14.00 6.75 -9.83
C LEU A 37 14.91 6.52 -8.63
N PRO A 38 14.48 6.85 -7.40
CA PRO A 38 15.30 6.59 -6.23
C PRO A 38 15.58 5.09 -6.10
N PRO A 39 16.77 4.70 -5.63
CA PRO A 39 17.07 3.32 -5.29
C PRO A 39 16.01 2.79 -4.33
N GLY A 40 15.38 1.65 -4.64
CA GLY A 40 14.33 1.06 -3.80
C GLY A 40 12.89 1.48 -4.12
N ALA A 41 12.63 2.33 -5.13
CA ALA A 41 11.27 2.68 -5.60
C ALA A 41 10.57 1.54 -6.36
N VAL A 42 10.89 0.29 -6.05
CA VAL A 42 10.27 -0.88 -6.68
C VAL A 42 8.87 -1.09 -6.10
N ALA A 43 7.90 -1.31 -6.97
CA ALA A 43 6.53 -1.62 -6.59
C ALA A 43 6.48 -2.83 -5.65
N SER A 44 6.31 -2.59 -4.35
CA SER A 44 5.89 -3.64 -3.43
C SER A 44 4.40 -3.87 -3.61
N SER A 45 4.02 -5.07 -4.03
CA SER A 45 2.64 -5.51 -4.02
C SER A 45 2.16 -5.64 -2.57
N GLY A 46 1.49 -4.62 -2.07
CA GLY A 46 0.77 -4.68 -0.79
C GLY A 46 1.60 -4.44 0.46
N SER A 47 1.38 -3.37 1.04
CA SER A 47 1.61 -2.78 2.35
C SER A 47 2.34 -1.45 2.25
N ALA A 48 2.06 -0.56 3.18
CA ALA A 48 2.54 0.81 3.38
C ALA A 48 3.63 1.31 2.40
N PRO A 49 3.61 2.55 1.97
CA PRO A 49 4.62 3.08 1.07
C PRO A 49 5.99 2.62 1.55
N ALA A 50 6.71 1.87 0.69
CA ALA A 50 8.05 1.42 1.02
C ALA A 50 8.86 2.62 1.51
N VAL A 51 9.74 2.41 2.48
CA VAL A 51 10.65 3.42 3.03
C VAL A 51 11.35 4.22 1.92
N GLY A 52 11.51 3.63 0.73
CA GLY A 52 12.00 4.29 -0.48
C GLY A 52 11.06 5.34 -1.11
N GLN A 53 9.76 5.38 -0.76
CA GLN A 53 8.86 6.45 -1.22
C GLN A 53 9.02 7.73 -0.38
N ALA A 54 9.37 7.59 0.89
CA ALA A 54 9.75 8.71 1.74
C ALA A 54 11.10 9.29 1.31
N ALA A 55 12.07 8.44 0.96
CA ALA A 55 13.39 8.88 0.51
C ALA A 55 13.37 9.71 -0.80
N ALA A 56 12.38 9.51 -1.66
CA ALA A 56 12.21 10.33 -2.87
C ALA A 56 11.70 11.74 -2.58
N ALA A 57 10.94 11.90 -1.49
CA ALA A 57 10.53 13.22 -1.00
C ALA A 57 11.68 13.90 -0.23
N ALA A 58 12.53 13.10 0.45
CA ALA A 58 13.64 13.55 1.31
C ALA A 58 14.83 14.13 0.56
N ALA A 59 14.98 13.88 -0.72
CA ALA A 59 16.13 14.36 -1.52
C ALA A 59 16.14 15.88 -1.76
N GLY A 60 15.54 16.69 -0.86
CA GLY A 60 15.64 18.17 -0.87
C GLY A 60 15.10 18.81 -2.16
N GLY A 61 14.19 18.13 -2.85
CA GLY A 61 13.60 18.60 -4.09
C GLY A 61 12.77 19.86 -3.86
N THR A 62 12.89 20.82 -4.76
CA THR A 62 12.00 21.98 -4.81
C THR A 62 10.56 21.50 -5.02
N SER A 63 9.56 22.29 -4.61
CA SER A 63 8.12 21.99 -4.82
C SER A 63 7.81 21.52 -6.25
N SER A 64 8.55 22.00 -7.27
CA SER A 64 8.42 21.58 -8.66
C SER A 64 8.89 20.15 -8.96
N SER A 65 9.93 19.66 -8.27
CA SER A 65 10.45 18.29 -8.46
C SER A 65 9.54 17.24 -7.83
N VAL A 66 8.95 17.54 -6.68
CA VAL A 66 7.97 16.67 -6.01
C VAL A 66 6.72 16.51 -6.89
N SER A 67 6.22 17.62 -7.45
CA SER A 67 5.08 17.61 -8.38
C SER A 67 5.37 16.76 -9.63
N ARG A 68 6.58 16.88 -10.21
CA ARG A 68 6.98 16.09 -11.39
C ARG A 68 7.06 14.60 -11.09
N SER A 69 7.61 14.23 -9.93
CA SER A 69 7.68 12.83 -9.49
C SER A 69 6.29 12.22 -9.29
N GLN A 70 5.34 12.98 -8.74
CA GLN A 70 3.95 12.54 -8.57
C GLN A 70 3.26 12.33 -9.92
N GLU A 71 3.37 13.30 -10.86
CA GLU A 71 2.78 13.17 -12.21
C GLU A 71 3.37 12.00 -12.99
N ARG A 72 4.69 11.75 -12.86
CA ARG A 72 5.35 10.58 -13.44
C ARG A 72 4.74 9.27 -12.92
N ARG A 73 4.49 9.16 -11.61
CA ARG A 73 3.89 7.97 -11.01
C ARG A 73 2.42 7.80 -11.38
N LYS A 74 1.66 8.90 -11.52
CA LYS A 74 0.29 8.87 -12.03
C LYS A 74 0.25 8.36 -13.47
N ASP A 75 1.15 8.86 -14.34
CA ASP A 75 1.24 8.41 -15.73
C ASP A 75 1.56 6.92 -15.82
N TRP A 76 2.51 6.43 -15.00
CA TRP A 76 2.81 5.00 -14.93
C TRP A 76 1.59 4.17 -14.52
N GLN A 77 0.87 4.61 -13.49
CA GLN A 77 -0.34 3.91 -13.05
C GLN A 77 -1.44 3.91 -14.12
N ARG A 78 -1.63 5.00 -14.88
CA ARG A 78 -2.57 5.03 -16.01
C ARG A 78 -2.21 3.99 -17.07
N ARG A 79 -0.94 3.90 -17.45
CA ARG A 79 -0.46 2.88 -18.41
C ARG A 79 -0.68 1.45 -17.89
N LEU A 80 -0.39 1.22 -16.61
CA LEU A 80 -0.71 -0.07 -15.97
C LEU A 80 -2.22 -0.36 -16.03
N ASN A 81 -3.06 0.65 -15.79
CA ASN A 81 -4.51 0.50 -15.86
C ASN A 81 -5.01 0.19 -17.28
N GLU A 82 -4.50 0.88 -18.30
CA GLU A 82 -4.78 0.60 -19.71
C GLU A 82 -4.48 -0.86 -20.09
N GLY A 83 -3.36 -1.39 -19.58
CA GLY A 83 -2.99 -2.80 -19.71
C GLY A 83 -3.69 -3.74 -18.74
N ARG A 84 -4.55 -3.22 -17.84
CA ARG A 84 -5.19 -3.95 -16.72
C ARG A 84 -4.18 -4.59 -15.76
N TRP A 85 -3.03 -3.94 -15.56
CA TRP A 85 -1.95 -4.37 -14.67
C TRP A 85 -1.88 -3.61 -13.34
N ALA A 86 -2.69 -2.54 -13.18
CA ALA A 86 -2.68 -1.72 -11.96
C ALA A 86 -3.26 -2.48 -10.75
N ALA A 87 -4.39 -3.16 -10.92
CA ALA A 87 -5.14 -3.82 -9.84
C ALA A 87 -5.41 -5.28 -10.18
N ILE A 88 -4.36 -6.07 -10.42
CA ILE A 88 -4.46 -7.44 -10.93
C ILE A 88 -5.36 -8.38 -10.10
N ASN A 89 -5.50 -8.10 -8.79
CA ASN A 89 -6.31 -8.89 -7.85
C ASN A 89 -7.80 -8.61 -7.94
N TRP A 90 -8.18 -7.44 -8.49
CA TRP A 90 -9.58 -7.08 -8.55
C TRP A 90 -10.34 -7.98 -9.53
N PRO A 91 -11.65 -8.16 -9.33
CA PRO A 91 -12.51 -8.82 -10.30
C PRO A 91 -12.40 -8.18 -11.70
N LYS A 92 -12.60 -8.98 -12.73
CA LYS A 92 -12.47 -8.53 -14.13
C LYS A 92 -13.44 -7.40 -14.48
N GLU A 93 -14.67 -7.45 -13.95
CA GLU A 93 -15.71 -6.44 -14.11
C GLU A 93 -15.31 -5.07 -13.52
N TRP A 94 -14.41 -5.05 -12.55
CA TRP A 94 -13.89 -3.84 -11.90
C TRP A 94 -12.47 -3.47 -12.35
N GLY A 95 -12.06 -3.87 -13.54
CA GLY A 95 -10.78 -3.47 -14.14
C GLY A 95 -9.58 -4.33 -13.78
N GLY A 96 -9.75 -5.35 -12.90
CA GLY A 96 -8.70 -6.28 -12.54
C GLY A 96 -8.54 -7.46 -13.50
N ARG A 97 -7.70 -8.42 -13.10
CA ARG A 97 -7.44 -9.68 -13.80
C ARG A 97 -7.89 -10.92 -13.02
N GLN A 98 -8.37 -10.72 -11.78
CA GLN A 98 -8.71 -11.80 -10.84
C GLN A 98 -7.51 -12.74 -10.59
N ALA A 99 -6.31 -12.13 -10.49
CA ALA A 99 -5.05 -12.83 -10.35
C ALA A 99 -5.01 -13.71 -9.10
N THR A 100 -4.44 -14.90 -9.25
CA THR A 100 -4.22 -15.81 -8.14
C THR A 100 -3.14 -15.29 -7.19
N PRO A 101 -3.04 -15.82 -5.95
CA PRO A 101 -1.94 -15.48 -5.06
C PRO A 101 -0.54 -15.76 -5.65
N VAL A 102 -0.38 -16.79 -6.49
CA VAL A 102 0.88 -17.07 -7.21
C VAL A 102 1.16 -15.98 -8.25
N GLN A 103 0.17 -15.59 -9.03
CA GLN A 103 0.29 -14.54 -10.03
C GLN A 103 0.63 -13.18 -9.41
N ASN A 104 0.22 -12.92 -8.16
CA ASN A 104 0.66 -11.73 -7.42
C ASN A 104 2.15 -11.74 -7.12
N VAL A 105 2.71 -12.89 -6.74
CA VAL A 105 4.15 -13.04 -6.52
C VAL A 105 4.90 -12.83 -7.84
N ILE A 106 4.44 -13.44 -8.92
CA ILE A 106 5.01 -13.28 -10.27
C ILE A 106 5.00 -11.80 -10.70
N HIS A 107 3.88 -11.10 -10.49
CA HIS A 107 3.77 -9.68 -10.81
C HIS A 107 4.80 -8.85 -10.02
N ALA A 108 4.98 -9.14 -8.73
CA ALA A 108 5.99 -8.47 -7.91
C ALA A 108 7.42 -8.77 -8.38
N GLU A 109 7.72 -10.01 -8.74
CA GLU A 109 9.02 -10.44 -9.26
C GLU A 109 9.37 -9.74 -10.58
N GLU A 110 8.43 -9.67 -11.53
CA GLU A 110 8.66 -9.01 -12.80
C GLU A 110 8.84 -7.49 -12.67
N ASN A 111 8.05 -6.83 -11.80
CA ASN A 111 8.27 -5.41 -11.49
C ASN A 111 9.65 -5.16 -10.88
N ALA A 112 10.07 -6.01 -9.93
CA ALA A 112 11.38 -5.90 -9.29
C ALA A 112 12.54 -6.19 -10.27
N ARG A 113 12.34 -7.10 -11.22
CA ARG A 113 13.34 -7.46 -12.25
C ARG A 113 13.74 -6.25 -13.11
N VAL A 114 12.75 -5.43 -13.49
CA VAL A 114 12.97 -4.26 -14.35
C VAL A 114 12.99 -2.93 -13.58
N ARG A 115 12.89 -2.96 -12.24
CA ARG A 115 12.76 -1.78 -11.39
C ARG A 115 11.64 -0.84 -11.86
N ALA A 116 10.47 -1.42 -12.14
CA ALA A 116 9.31 -0.63 -12.55
C ALA A 116 8.93 0.42 -11.49
N PRO A 117 8.45 1.60 -11.90
CA PRO A 117 7.97 2.61 -10.96
C PRO A 117 6.85 2.09 -10.07
N GLY A 118 6.80 2.58 -8.83
CA GLY A 118 5.71 2.27 -7.90
C GLY A 118 4.37 2.87 -8.33
N ILE A 119 3.28 2.22 -7.95
CA ILE A 119 1.91 2.73 -8.12
C ILE A 119 1.74 4.02 -7.31
N TYR A 120 1.11 5.05 -7.89
CA TYR A 120 0.84 6.32 -7.23
C TYR A 120 -0.19 6.17 -6.10
N ASN A 121 -1.31 5.54 -6.40
CA ASN A 121 -2.45 5.38 -5.50
C ASN A 121 -2.46 4.00 -4.83
N ALA A 122 -1.38 3.67 -4.14
CA ALA A 122 -1.18 2.34 -3.55
C ALA A 122 -2.28 1.99 -2.52
N ASN A 123 -2.66 2.94 -1.64
CA ASN A 123 -3.73 2.74 -0.66
C ASN A 123 -5.07 2.46 -1.34
N GLY A 124 -5.39 3.21 -2.40
CA GLY A 124 -6.59 3.00 -3.21
C GLY A 124 -6.63 1.60 -3.82
N ILE A 125 -5.55 1.19 -4.50
CA ILE A 125 -5.49 -0.08 -5.23
C ILE A 125 -5.51 -1.29 -4.30
N TRP A 126 -4.70 -1.29 -3.23
CA TRP A 126 -4.45 -2.51 -2.46
C TRP A 126 -5.27 -2.64 -1.18
N GLN A 127 -5.78 -1.54 -0.65
CA GLN A 127 -6.49 -1.51 0.63
C GLN A 127 -7.95 -1.09 0.47
N ILE A 128 -8.20 0.08 -0.12
CA ILE A 128 -9.52 0.71 -0.12
C ILE A 128 -10.42 0.12 -1.21
N GLY A 129 -9.92 0.00 -2.44
CA GLY A 129 -10.67 -0.56 -3.56
C GLY A 129 -11.23 -1.96 -3.29
N PRO A 130 -10.44 -2.91 -2.74
CA PRO A 130 -10.96 -4.20 -2.29
C PRO A 130 -12.10 -4.10 -1.26
N MET A 131 -12.08 -3.08 -0.38
CA MET A 131 -13.14 -2.86 0.60
C MET A 131 -14.39 -2.29 -0.07
N ILE A 132 -14.24 -1.35 -1.01
CA ILE A 132 -15.36 -0.85 -1.82
C ILE A 132 -15.98 -1.98 -2.64
N ILE A 133 -15.18 -2.85 -3.27
CA ILE A 133 -15.67 -4.00 -4.02
C ILE A 133 -16.48 -4.95 -3.12
N LYS A 134 -16.03 -5.18 -1.90
CA LYS A 134 -16.64 -6.13 -0.97
C LYS A 134 -17.86 -5.57 -0.24
N TRP A 135 -17.83 -4.31 0.19
CA TRP A 135 -18.79 -3.73 1.11
C TRP A 135 -19.62 -2.59 0.50
N GLY A 136 -19.18 -2.04 -0.63
CA GLY A 136 -19.85 -0.93 -1.30
C GLY A 136 -21.09 -1.36 -2.08
N THR A 137 -22.01 -0.41 -2.25
CA THR A 137 -23.11 -0.55 -3.19
C THR A 137 -22.60 -0.48 -4.63
N ASP A 138 -23.42 -0.83 -5.61
CA ASP A 138 -23.00 -0.78 -7.01
C ASP A 138 -22.76 0.68 -7.48
N GLU A 139 -23.52 1.64 -6.95
CA GLU A 139 -23.32 3.07 -7.19
C GLU A 139 -21.96 3.53 -6.63
N GLN A 140 -21.62 3.11 -5.42
CA GLN A 140 -20.33 3.42 -4.79
C GLN A 140 -19.16 2.82 -5.59
N LYS A 141 -19.28 1.58 -6.05
CA LYS A 141 -18.27 0.94 -6.91
C LYS A 141 -18.09 1.70 -8.23
N GLN A 142 -19.20 2.04 -8.90
CA GLN A 142 -19.16 2.80 -10.15
C GLN A 142 -18.56 4.20 -9.97
N ARG A 143 -18.83 4.84 -8.82
CA ARG A 143 -18.32 6.18 -8.52
C ARG A 143 -16.83 6.23 -8.25
N TRP A 144 -16.30 5.31 -7.44
CA TRP A 144 -14.96 5.47 -6.89
C TRP A 144 -13.90 4.55 -7.51
N LEU A 145 -14.25 3.33 -7.94
CA LEU A 145 -13.23 2.40 -8.45
C LEU A 145 -12.49 2.91 -9.71
N PRO A 146 -13.13 3.59 -10.67
CA PRO A 146 -12.42 4.12 -11.83
C PRO A 146 -11.35 5.16 -11.46
N GLY A 147 -11.65 6.12 -10.57
CA GLY A 147 -10.72 7.15 -10.14
C GLY A 147 -9.54 6.60 -9.33
N ILE A 148 -9.76 5.48 -8.60
CA ILE A 148 -8.68 4.74 -7.93
C ILE A 148 -7.74 4.12 -8.97
N LEU A 149 -8.28 3.50 -10.03
CA LEU A 149 -7.50 2.76 -11.03
C LEU A 149 -6.63 3.67 -11.89
N ASP A 150 -7.20 4.77 -12.38
CA ASP A 150 -6.53 5.68 -13.31
C ASP A 150 -5.70 6.78 -12.61
N ALA A 151 -5.66 6.74 -11.27
CA ALA A 151 -4.97 7.73 -10.43
C ALA A 151 -5.48 9.16 -10.60
N SER A 152 -6.70 9.37 -11.08
CA SER A 152 -7.34 10.69 -11.10
C SER A 152 -7.78 11.16 -9.72
N GLU A 153 -7.97 10.24 -8.77
CA GLU A 153 -8.28 10.51 -7.37
C GLU A 153 -7.27 9.81 -6.47
N HIS A 154 -6.66 10.55 -5.54
CA HIS A 154 -5.74 10.00 -4.54
C HIS A 154 -6.46 9.64 -3.25
N TRP A 155 -6.09 8.51 -2.64
CA TRP A 155 -6.80 7.95 -1.50
C TRP A 155 -5.90 7.73 -0.29
N CYS A 156 -6.40 8.08 0.90
CA CYS A 156 -5.74 7.83 2.18
C CYS A 156 -6.58 6.93 3.10
N GLN A 157 -5.96 6.44 4.18
CA GLN A 157 -6.61 5.59 5.19
C GLN A 157 -6.44 6.22 6.58
N GLY A 158 -7.56 6.58 7.22
CA GLY A 158 -7.59 7.24 8.52
C GLY A 158 -8.18 6.35 9.62
N PHE A 159 -7.37 5.47 10.20
CA PHE A 159 -7.80 4.55 11.26
C PHE A 159 -7.33 5.01 12.63
N SER A 160 -6.01 5.18 12.81
CA SER A 160 -5.37 5.47 14.08
C SER A 160 -5.74 6.83 14.65
N GLU A 161 -5.77 6.92 15.98
CA GLU A 161 -5.91 8.15 16.76
C GLU A 161 -4.76 8.28 17.77
N PRO A 162 -4.51 9.45 18.36
CA PRO A 162 -3.45 9.60 19.36
C PRO A 162 -3.52 8.56 20.48
N GLU A 163 -4.73 8.21 20.93
CA GLU A 163 -4.98 7.23 22.01
C GLU A 163 -5.38 5.83 21.49
N ALA A 164 -5.48 5.62 20.17
CA ALA A 164 -5.97 4.38 19.56
C ALA A 164 -5.12 3.98 18.36
N GLY A 165 -3.94 3.43 18.62
CA GLY A 165 -3.04 2.81 17.63
C GLY A 165 -3.22 1.29 17.61
N SER A 166 -2.42 0.56 18.40
CA SER A 166 -2.55 -0.90 18.53
C SER A 166 -3.91 -1.32 19.13
N ASP A 167 -4.46 -0.54 20.05
CA ASP A 167 -5.83 -0.68 20.54
C ASP A 167 -6.81 0.13 19.70
N LEU A 168 -6.87 -0.18 18.39
CA LEU A 168 -7.69 0.55 17.42
C LEU A 168 -9.18 0.57 17.79
N ALA A 169 -9.68 -0.52 18.39
CA ALA A 169 -11.08 -0.61 18.81
C ALA A 169 -11.48 0.46 19.85
N ASN A 170 -10.51 1.14 20.46
CA ASN A 170 -10.75 2.23 21.43
C ASN A 170 -10.84 3.61 20.76
N LEU A 171 -10.97 3.68 19.45
CA LEU A 171 -11.13 4.94 18.70
C LEU A 171 -12.33 5.74 19.20
N ARG A 172 -12.21 7.09 19.19
CA ARG A 172 -13.17 8.02 19.77
C ARG A 172 -13.66 9.12 18.83
N THR A 173 -13.07 9.27 17.65
CA THR A 173 -13.58 10.21 16.64
C THR A 173 -15.03 9.84 16.33
N THR A 174 -15.97 10.70 16.70
CA THR A 174 -17.41 10.42 16.60
C THR A 174 -17.98 10.76 15.23
N ALA A 175 -18.99 10.02 14.82
CA ALA A 175 -19.87 10.33 13.68
C ALA A 175 -21.32 10.17 14.13
N ILE A 176 -21.97 11.27 14.49
CA ILE A 176 -23.32 11.26 15.00
C ILE A 176 -24.30 11.62 13.88
N ARG A 177 -25.28 10.77 13.68
CA ARG A 177 -26.28 10.94 12.61
C ARG A 177 -27.15 12.17 12.85
N ASP A 178 -27.28 12.99 11.81
CA ASP A 178 -28.16 14.18 11.75
C ASP A 178 -28.86 14.19 10.39
N GLY A 179 -30.05 13.60 10.35
CA GLY A 179 -30.82 13.42 9.10
C GLY A 179 -30.11 12.51 8.10
N ASP A 180 -29.81 13.06 6.93
CA ASP A 180 -29.15 12.35 5.83
C ASP A 180 -27.61 12.50 5.86
N GLU A 181 -27.05 13.04 6.95
CA GLU A 181 -25.62 13.24 7.14
C GLU A 181 -25.16 12.71 8.50
N TYR A 182 -23.85 12.64 8.67
CA TYR A 182 -23.18 12.42 9.96
C TYR A 182 -22.32 13.64 10.30
N VAL A 183 -22.45 14.13 11.51
CA VAL A 183 -21.59 15.19 12.06
C VAL A 183 -20.39 14.55 12.72
N VAL A 184 -19.21 14.83 12.18
CA VAL A 184 -17.96 14.19 12.61
C VAL A 184 -17.13 15.17 13.44
N ASN A 185 -16.63 14.67 14.60
CA ASN A 185 -15.73 15.40 15.48
C ASN A 185 -14.64 14.48 16.02
N GLY A 186 -13.40 14.95 15.99
CA GLY A 186 -12.24 14.22 16.53
C GLY A 186 -10.98 14.41 15.72
N GLN A 187 -10.05 13.48 15.93
CA GLN A 187 -8.72 13.54 15.32
C GLN A 187 -8.25 12.16 14.90
N LYS A 188 -7.67 12.08 13.73
CA LYS A 188 -6.90 10.93 13.24
C LYS A 188 -5.44 11.31 13.08
N ILE A 189 -4.54 10.33 13.19
CA ILE A 189 -3.08 10.56 13.12
C ILE A 189 -2.39 9.44 12.37
N TRP A 190 -1.15 9.70 11.94
CA TRP A 190 -0.29 8.78 11.20
C TRP A 190 -0.87 8.37 9.83
N ILE A 191 -1.61 9.29 9.20
CA ILE A 191 -2.19 9.04 7.89
C ILE A 191 -1.16 9.37 6.80
N SER A 192 -0.76 8.36 6.05
CA SER A 192 0.16 8.54 4.93
C SER A 192 -0.48 9.36 3.82
N THR A 193 0.20 10.41 3.38
CA THR A 193 -0.16 11.25 2.22
C THR A 193 -1.56 11.89 2.26
N ALA A 194 -2.16 12.08 3.44
CA ALA A 194 -3.51 12.66 3.54
C ALA A 194 -3.60 14.08 2.97
N HIS A 195 -2.52 14.86 3.03
CA HIS A 195 -2.43 16.20 2.44
C HIS A 195 -2.52 16.21 0.90
N LEU A 196 -2.36 15.07 0.25
CA LEU A 196 -2.51 14.88 -1.20
C LEU A 196 -3.82 14.19 -1.58
N ALA A 197 -4.56 13.68 -0.59
CA ALA A 197 -5.71 12.83 -0.84
C ALA A 197 -6.96 13.64 -1.17
N ASP A 198 -7.71 13.16 -2.18
CA ASP A 198 -9.05 13.64 -2.51
C ASP A 198 -10.09 12.94 -1.63
N TRP A 199 -9.86 11.66 -1.35
CA TRP A 199 -10.75 10.80 -0.58
C TRP A 199 -9.99 9.99 0.46
N GLY A 200 -10.69 9.57 1.51
CA GLY A 200 -10.12 8.68 2.52
C GLY A 200 -11.12 7.67 3.05
N LEU A 201 -10.64 6.49 3.44
CA LEU A 201 -11.40 5.50 4.20
C LEU A 201 -11.14 5.70 5.69
N PHE A 202 -12.18 6.08 6.44
CA PHE A 202 -12.09 6.38 7.87
C PHE A 202 -12.96 5.43 8.70
N LEU A 203 -12.46 5.06 9.88
CA LEU A 203 -13.24 4.40 10.91
C LEU A 203 -13.67 5.42 11.94
N LEU A 204 -14.97 5.53 12.14
CA LEU A 204 -15.57 6.53 13.03
C LEU A 204 -16.50 5.84 14.04
N ARG A 205 -16.66 6.44 15.23
CA ARG A 205 -17.52 5.96 16.31
C ARG A 205 -18.94 6.47 16.12
N THR A 206 -19.86 5.61 15.69
CA THR A 206 -21.29 5.91 15.55
C THR A 206 -22.07 5.70 16.84
N ASP A 207 -21.61 4.76 17.71
CA ASP A 207 -22.15 4.59 19.06
C ASP A 207 -21.06 4.85 20.12
N PRO A 208 -20.95 6.06 20.66
CA PRO A 208 -19.99 6.39 21.73
C PRO A 208 -20.19 5.56 23.01
N GLY A 209 -21.43 5.15 23.32
CA GLY A 209 -21.73 4.36 24.51
C GLY A 209 -21.23 2.92 24.45
N ALA A 210 -20.81 2.42 23.30
CA ALA A 210 -20.30 1.05 23.15
C ALA A 210 -19.03 0.81 24.00
N ILE A 211 -18.13 1.82 24.10
CA ILE A 211 -16.93 1.73 24.92
C ILE A 211 -17.27 1.57 26.40
N GLU A 212 -18.22 2.37 26.90
CA GLU A 212 -18.65 2.38 28.31
C GLU A 212 -19.32 1.05 28.68
N ARG A 213 -19.98 0.41 27.74
CA ARG A 213 -20.58 -0.93 27.90
C ARG A 213 -19.59 -2.08 27.80
N GLY A 214 -18.29 -1.80 27.53
CA GLY A 214 -17.24 -2.81 27.33
C GLY A 214 -17.29 -3.50 25.96
N ALA A 215 -18.09 -2.99 25.03
CA ALA A 215 -18.27 -3.53 23.66
C ALA A 215 -17.52 -2.70 22.63
N LYS A 216 -16.26 -2.38 22.88
CA LYS A 216 -15.47 -1.42 22.10
C LYS A 216 -15.34 -1.74 20.60
N HIS A 217 -15.56 -2.95 20.16
CA HIS A 217 -15.57 -3.37 18.75
C HIS A 217 -16.92 -3.08 18.05
N GLU A 218 -17.97 -2.81 18.81
CA GLU A 218 -19.28 -2.37 18.31
C GLU A 218 -19.31 -0.86 18.16
N GLY A 219 -20.31 -0.32 17.45
CA GLY A 219 -20.48 1.12 17.26
C GLY A 219 -19.35 1.79 16.47
N ILE A 220 -18.64 1.04 15.64
CA ILE A 220 -17.64 1.54 14.68
C ILE A 220 -18.21 1.38 13.28
N THR A 221 -18.19 2.45 12.50
CA THR A 221 -18.66 2.47 11.12
C THR A 221 -17.55 2.98 10.19
N ALA A 222 -17.49 2.42 8.99
CA ALA A 222 -16.54 2.85 7.96
C ALA A 222 -17.19 3.90 7.04
N PHE A 223 -16.45 4.96 6.75
CA PHE A 223 -16.89 6.04 5.86
C PHE A 223 -15.86 6.33 4.78
N ILE A 224 -16.34 6.60 3.58
CA ILE A 224 -15.56 7.22 2.52
C ILE A 224 -15.74 8.73 2.64
N VAL A 225 -14.68 9.46 2.91
CA VAL A 225 -14.70 10.88 3.25
C VAL A 225 -14.02 11.68 2.14
N ASN A 226 -14.70 12.69 1.64
CA ASN A 226 -14.08 13.71 0.78
C ASN A 226 -13.17 14.59 1.66
N MET A 227 -11.88 14.60 1.40
CA MET A 227 -10.89 15.32 2.20
C MET A 227 -11.02 16.85 2.11
N HIS A 228 -11.76 17.36 1.12
CA HIS A 228 -12.04 18.78 0.94
C HIS A 228 -13.35 19.24 1.62
N THR A 229 -14.00 18.36 2.41
CA THR A 229 -15.21 18.71 3.15
C THR A 229 -14.93 19.83 4.17
N PRO A 230 -15.74 20.89 4.25
CA PRO A 230 -15.61 21.91 5.29
C PRO A 230 -15.60 21.30 6.70
N GLY A 231 -14.69 21.78 7.54
CA GLY A 231 -14.48 21.24 8.89
C GLY A 231 -13.45 20.11 8.94
N ILE A 232 -12.84 19.73 7.81
CA ILE A 232 -11.68 18.83 7.77
C ILE A 232 -10.41 19.66 7.59
N GLU A 233 -9.45 19.46 8.48
CA GLU A 233 -8.12 20.09 8.40
C GLU A 233 -7.06 18.99 8.42
N CYS A 234 -6.20 18.98 7.40
CA CYS A 234 -5.05 18.08 7.29
C CYS A 234 -3.77 18.82 7.65
N ARG A 235 -3.01 18.30 8.62
CA ARG A 235 -1.74 18.87 9.08
C ARG A 235 -0.60 17.87 8.89
N PRO A 236 0.36 18.16 8.03
CA PRO A 236 1.54 17.31 7.87
C PRO A 236 2.34 17.21 9.16
N ILE A 237 2.88 16.02 9.44
CA ILE A 237 3.80 15.73 10.54
C ILE A 237 5.20 15.62 9.93
N ARG A 238 6.09 16.50 10.36
CA ARG A 238 7.48 16.46 9.93
C ARG A 238 8.24 15.42 10.74
N ASP A 239 8.86 14.47 10.06
CA ASP A 239 9.67 13.42 10.66
C ASP A 239 11.12 13.85 10.89
N ILE A 240 11.95 12.94 11.44
CA ILE A 240 13.37 13.20 11.76
C ILE A 240 14.22 13.44 10.49
N ALA A 241 13.80 12.93 9.33
CA ALA A 241 14.46 13.14 8.05
C ALA A 241 14.06 14.48 7.40
N GLY A 242 13.01 15.13 7.94
CA GLY A 242 12.45 16.37 7.42
C GLY A 242 11.30 16.16 6.46
N ASP A 243 10.87 14.91 6.27
CA ASP A 243 9.76 14.55 5.37
C ASP A 243 8.41 14.78 6.04
N GLU A 244 7.38 14.97 5.21
CA GLU A 244 6.00 15.20 5.63
C GLU A 244 5.07 14.09 5.08
N LEU A 245 5.53 12.84 5.20
CA LEU A 245 4.77 11.69 4.72
C LEU A 245 3.47 11.46 5.51
N PHE A 246 3.55 11.59 6.83
CA PHE A 246 2.43 11.36 7.73
C PHE A 246 1.69 12.65 8.06
N ASN A 247 0.40 12.51 8.40
CA ASN A 247 -0.46 13.64 8.67
C ASN A 247 -1.38 13.36 9.87
N GLU A 248 -1.75 14.45 10.56
CA GLU A 248 -2.94 14.53 11.38
C GLU A 248 -4.13 15.01 10.52
N VAL A 249 -5.31 14.47 10.80
CA VAL A 249 -6.56 14.94 10.20
C VAL A 249 -7.55 15.26 11.32
N TRP A 250 -7.94 16.51 11.39
CA TRP A 250 -8.88 17.02 12.36
C TRP A 250 -10.27 17.18 11.75
N PHE A 251 -11.29 16.77 12.51
CA PHE A 251 -12.69 16.92 12.17
C PHE A 251 -13.34 17.86 13.19
N THR A 252 -13.89 18.98 12.70
CA THR A 252 -14.62 19.96 13.49
C THR A 252 -15.98 20.20 12.88
N HIS A 253 -16.99 19.48 13.38
CA HIS A 253 -18.36 19.50 12.84
C HIS A 253 -18.41 19.22 11.33
N ALA A 254 -17.51 18.38 10.82
CA ALA A 254 -17.49 18.01 9.41
C ALA A 254 -18.73 17.18 9.08
N ARG A 255 -19.46 17.56 8.00
CA ARG A 255 -20.67 16.88 7.57
C ARG A 255 -20.37 15.91 6.46
N ILE A 256 -20.65 14.63 6.71
CA ILE A 256 -20.42 13.54 5.76
C ILE A 256 -21.77 12.95 5.37
N PRO A 257 -22.12 12.91 4.07
CA PRO A 257 -23.37 12.30 3.60
C PRO A 257 -23.50 10.84 4.03
N ALA A 258 -24.73 10.40 4.34
CA ALA A 258 -24.98 9.05 4.81
C ALA A 258 -24.70 7.98 3.73
N ASP A 259 -24.79 8.32 2.46
CA ASP A 259 -24.46 7.46 1.33
C ASP A 259 -22.93 7.24 1.15
N CYS A 260 -22.11 8.01 1.87
CA CYS A 260 -20.67 7.79 1.97
C CYS A 260 -20.29 6.72 3.02
N ARG A 261 -21.24 6.13 3.71
CA ARG A 261 -20.99 4.98 4.60
C ARG A 261 -20.65 3.75 3.77
N LEU A 262 -19.56 3.08 4.12
CA LEU A 262 -19.13 1.83 3.49
C LEU A 262 -19.60 0.62 4.33
N GLY A 263 -20.49 -0.17 3.79
CA GLY A 263 -21.17 -1.24 4.52
C GLY A 263 -22.30 -0.72 5.41
N GLU A 264 -22.79 -1.55 6.31
CA GLU A 264 -23.82 -1.17 7.27
C GLU A 264 -23.26 -0.40 8.47
N GLU A 265 -24.12 0.35 9.16
CA GLU A 265 -23.75 0.98 10.42
C GLU A 265 -23.28 -0.08 11.43
N ASP A 266 -22.28 0.25 12.23
CA ASP A 266 -21.63 -0.65 13.21
C ASP A 266 -20.85 -1.83 12.61
N GLN A 267 -20.69 -1.92 11.29
CA GLN A 267 -19.86 -2.94 10.64
C GLN A 267 -18.41 -2.50 10.33
N GLY A 268 -18.01 -1.31 10.76
CA GLY A 268 -16.69 -0.76 10.45
C GLY A 268 -15.54 -1.62 10.98
N TRP A 269 -15.73 -2.35 12.08
CA TRP A 269 -14.71 -3.27 12.58
C TRP A 269 -14.42 -4.41 11.59
N GLN A 270 -15.46 -4.96 10.95
CA GLN A 270 -15.31 -6.00 9.94
C GLN A 270 -14.60 -5.46 8.67
N VAL A 271 -14.92 -4.22 8.28
CA VAL A 271 -14.21 -3.53 7.18
C VAL A 271 -12.74 -3.35 7.53
N ALA A 272 -12.42 -2.88 8.75
CA ALA A 272 -11.04 -2.73 9.22
C ALA A 272 -10.27 -4.05 9.19
N MET A 273 -10.87 -5.13 9.68
CA MET A 273 -10.23 -6.46 9.67
C MET A 273 -10.01 -6.96 8.24
N GLY A 274 -10.91 -6.65 7.31
CA GLY A 274 -10.72 -6.92 5.89
C GLY A 274 -9.53 -6.16 5.30
N THR A 275 -9.44 -4.86 5.53
CA THR A 275 -8.33 -4.00 5.07
C THR A 275 -6.98 -4.52 5.58
N LEU A 276 -6.86 -4.74 6.91
CA LEU A 276 -5.64 -5.26 7.54
C LEU A 276 -5.29 -6.68 7.07
N GLY A 277 -6.29 -7.47 6.68
CA GLY A 277 -6.09 -8.79 6.08
C GLY A 277 -5.44 -8.71 4.71
N HIS A 278 -5.91 -7.80 3.84
CA HIS A 278 -5.33 -7.56 2.52
C HIS A 278 -3.90 -7.01 2.61
N GLU A 279 -3.63 -6.12 3.55
CA GLU A 279 -2.29 -5.58 3.79
C GLU A 279 -1.27 -6.68 4.10
N ARG A 280 -1.65 -7.69 4.89
CA ARG A 280 -0.77 -8.81 5.26
C ARG A 280 -0.35 -9.67 4.07
N VAL A 281 -1.23 -9.90 3.11
CA VAL A 281 -0.91 -10.69 1.90
C VAL A 281 0.18 -10.00 1.06
N GLY A 282 0.22 -8.68 1.07
CA GLY A 282 1.22 -7.89 0.36
C GLY A 282 2.65 -8.03 0.87
N THR A 283 2.87 -8.56 2.07
CA THR A 283 4.23 -8.76 2.62
C THR A 283 5.07 -9.74 1.81
N ALA A 284 4.45 -10.59 0.97
CA ALA A 284 5.17 -11.51 0.09
C ALA A 284 6.14 -10.79 -0.88
N GLY A 285 5.82 -9.56 -1.30
CA GLY A 285 6.68 -8.75 -2.16
C GLY A 285 7.93 -8.18 -1.47
N LEU A 286 7.94 -8.08 -0.14
CA LEU A 286 9.02 -7.42 0.60
C LEU A 286 10.39 -8.11 0.42
N ALA A 287 10.44 -9.42 0.48
CA ALA A 287 11.68 -10.18 0.27
C ALA A 287 12.22 -10.01 -1.16
N ILE A 288 11.33 -9.89 -2.15
CA ILE A 288 11.67 -9.69 -3.55
C ILE A 288 12.35 -8.33 -3.74
N THR A 289 11.78 -7.29 -3.15
CA THR A 289 12.34 -5.93 -3.17
C THR A 289 13.72 -5.90 -2.52
N MET A 290 13.88 -6.49 -1.34
CA MET A 290 15.18 -6.53 -0.64
C MET A 290 16.25 -7.29 -1.42
N ALA A 291 15.88 -8.36 -2.13
CA ALA A 291 16.82 -9.07 -3.01
C ALA A 291 17.28 -8.18 -4.17
N ALA A 292 16.40 -7.32 -4.70
CA ALA A 292 16.77 -6.36 -5.73
C ALA A 292 17.67 -5.25 -5.17
N ASP A 293 17.37 -4.74 -3.97
CA ASP A 293 18.15 -3.71 -3.29
C ASP A 293 19.57 -4.22 -2.97
N LEU A 294 19.72 -5.42 -2.40
CA LEU A 294 21.02 -6.01 -2.14
C LEU A 294 21.86 -6.18 -3.43
N ARG A 295 21.24 -6.63 -4.52
CA ARG A 295 21.94 -6.70 -5.83
C ARG A 295 22.40 -5.33 -6.31
N SER A 296 21.59 -4.31 -6.12
CA SER A 296 21.89 -2.92 -6.48
C SER A 296 23.07 -2.38 -5.67
N MET A 297 23.06 -2.60 -4.35
CA MET A 297 24.16 -2.21 -3.46
C MET A 297 25.47 -2.88 -3.86
N ILE A 298 25.44 -4.18 -4.15
CA ILE A 298 26.62 -4.91 -4.63
C ILE A 298 27.12 -4.36 -5.97
N SER A 299 26.20 -4.02 -6.88
CA SER A 299 26.56 -3.44 -8.19
C SER A 299 27.17 -2.06 -8.04
N ALA A 300 26.60 -1.22 -7.18
CA ALA A 300 27.14 0.09 -6.86
C ALA A 300 28.54 -0.02 -6.23
N ALA A 301 28.72 -0.92 -5.25
CA ALA A 301 30.03 -1.16 -4.64
C ALA A 301 31.07 -1.65 -5.66
N LYS A 302 30.69 -2.52 -6.62
CA LYS A 302 31.59 -2.93 -7.72
C LYS A 302 32.04 -1.76 -8.58
N ALA A 303 31.16 -0.79 -8.81
CA ALA A 303 31.44 0.36 -9.65
C ALA A 303 32.27 1.44 -8.93
N THR A 304 32.03 1.66 -7.62
CA THR A 304 32.63 2.78 -6.87
C THR A 304 33.81 2.39 -5.99
N ASN A 305 33.76 1.20 -5.36
CA ASN A 305 34.78 0.69 -4.44
C ASN A 305 34.85 -0.85 -4.49
N PRO A 306 35.42 -1.46 -5.55
CA PRO A 306 35.47 -2.92 -5.70
C PRO A 306 36.31 -3.62 -4.62
N ASP A 307 37.26 -2.93 -3.98
CA ASP A 307 38.09 -3.50 -2.91
C ASP A 307 37.28 -3.74 -1.62
N ALA A 308 36.25 -2.95 -1.36
CA ALA A 308 35.34 -3.20 -0.23
C ALA A 308 34.69 -4.59 -0.31
N LEU A 309 34.45 -5.13 -1.52
CA LEU A 309 33.85 -6.46 -1.69
C LEU A 309 34.87 -7.60 -1.44
N ARG A 310 36.17 -7.29 -1.22
CA ARG A 310 37.19 -8.25 -0.80
C ARG A 310 37.33 -8.33 0.71
N ASP A 311 36.83 -7.32 1.42
CA ASP A 311 36.82 -7.28 2.89
C ASP A 311 36.01 -8.46 3.45
N PRO A 312 36.60 -9.30 4.33
CA PRO A 312 35.90 -10.46 4.91
C PRO A 312 34.62 -10.07 5.70
N GLU A 313 34.64 -8.96 6.40
CA GLU A 313 33.50 -8.50 7.20
C GLU A 313 32.33 -8.08 6.29
N ILE A 314 32.60 -7.30 5.24
CA ILE A 314 31.61 -6.91 4.25
C ILE A 314 31.03 -8.14 3.54
N ARG A 315 31.88 -9.10 3.17
CA ARG A 315 31.44 -10.35 2.55
C ARG A 315 30.54 -11.16 3.47
N GLU A 316 30.86 -11.24 4.76
CA GLU A 316 30.04 -11.93 5.74
C GLU A 316 28.68 -11.24 5.90
N ARG A 317 28.64 -9.91 6.00
CA ARG A 317 27.38 -9.15 6.06
C ARG A 317 26.50 -9.37 4.83
N ILE A 318 27.07 -9.35 3.63
CA ILE A 318 26.35 -9.65 2.39
C ILE A 318 25.81 -11.08 2.41
N ALA A 319 26.59 -12.07 2.85
CA ALA A 319 26.16 -13.46 2.91
C ALA A 319 25.00 -13.66 3.93
N ARG A 320 25.09 -13.01 5.09
CA ARG A 320 24.00 -13.01 6.10
C ARG A 320 22.73 -12.38 5.54
N ALA A 321 22.85 -11.18 4.95
CA ALA A 321 21.72 -10.49 4.33
C ALA A 321 21.05 -11.34 3.25
N PHE A 322 21.83 -11.97 2.38
CA PHE A 322 21.30 -12.90 1.37
C PHE A 322 20.56 -14.08 2.01
N THR A 323 21.11 -14.68 3.06
CA THR A 323 20.50 -15.79 3.78
C THR A 323 19.16 -15.37 4.42
N ASP A 324 19.11 -14.20 5.04
CA ASP A 324 17.91 -13.67 5.69
C ASP A 324 16.81 -13.30 4.67
N ILE A 325 17.19 -12.80 3.49
CA ILE A 325 16.28 -12.56 2.38
C ILE A 325 15.66 -13.87 1.89
N GLU A 326 16.47 -14.89 1.64
CA GLU A 326 15.98 -16.21 1.20
C GLU A 326 15.10 -16.87 2.28
N TYR A 327 15.47 -16.75 3.54
CA TYR A 327 14.63 -17.21 4.66
C TYR A 327 13.26 -16.51 4.67
N THR A 328 13.24 -15.18 4.51
CA THR A 328 11.99 -14.40 4.46
C THR A 328 11.13 -14.80 3.26
N LYS A 329 11.76 -15.03 2.10
CA LYS A 329 11.09 -15.52 0.89
C LYS A 329 10.45 -16.89 1.11
N LEU A 330 11.16 -17.82 1.74
CA LEU A 330 10.62 -19.15 2.05
C LEU A 330 9.47 -19.10 3.07
N LEU A 331 9.50 -18.20 4.05
CA LEU A 331 8.38 -17.96 4.96
C LEU A 331 7.14 -17.48 4.17
N ASN A 332 7.33 -16.56 3.23
CA ASN A 332 6.24 -16.07 2.39
C ASN A 332 5.65 -17.18 1.49
N TYR A 333 6.47 -18.03 0.88
CA TYR A 333 5.99 -19.16 0.08
C TYR A 333 5.25 -20.20 0.94
N ARG A 334 5.66 -20.38 2.19
CA ARG A 334 4.96 -21.25 3.12
C ARG A 334 3.59 -20.67 3.51
N ALA A 335 3.52 -19.36 3.77
CA ALA A 335 2.25 -18.67 3.99
C ALA A 335 1.33 -18.77 2.75
N LEU A 336 1.88 -18.53 1.56
CA LEU A 336 1.17 -18.64 0.30
C LEU A 336 0.59 -20.04 0.08
N THR A 337 1.36 -21.07 0.38
CA THR A 337 0.90 -22.47 0.30
C THR A 337 -0.31 -22.72 1.21
N LYS A 338 -0.30 -22.18 2.43
CA LYS A 338 -1.43 -22.28 3.38
C LYS A 338 -2.67 -21.54 2.87
N ILE A 339 -2.47 -20.32 2.32
CA ILE A 339 -3.56 -19.52 1.73
C ILE A 339 -4.22 -20.30 0.58
N ILE A 340 -3.43 -20.85 -0.33
CA ILE A 340 -3.94 -21.66 -1.46
C ILE A 340 -4.73 -22.88 -0.97
N LYS A 341 -4.31 -23.48 0.14
CA LYS A 341 -5.02 -24.62 0.77
C LYS A 341 -6.25 -24.21 1.57
N GLY A 342 -6.57 -22.92 1.67
CA GLY A 342 -7.70 -22.40 2.44
C GLY A 342 -7.52 -22.45 3.95
N GLU A 343 -6.29 -22.59 4.45
CA GLU A 343 -6.00 -22.54 5.88
C GLU A 343 -6.24 -21.12 6.42
N LYS A 344 -6.80 -21.02 7.62
CA LYS A 344 -7.19 -19.71 8.22
C LYS A 344 -6.10 -19.07 9.08
N ASN A 345 -5.01 -19.78 9.39
CA ASN A 345 -3.95 -19.30 10.27
C ASN A 345 -2.59 -19.31 9.55
N TRP A 346 -1.98 -18.13 9.44
CA TRP A 346 -0.73 -17.90 8.72
C TRP A 346 0.30 -17.19 9.62
N PRO A 347 0.85 -17.87 10.64
CA PRO A 347 1.85 -17.26 11.53
C PRO A 347 3.13 -16.86 10.80
N GLU A 348 3.37 -17.40 9.62
CA GLU A 348 4.51 -17.04 8.76
C GLU A 348 4.48 -15.58 8.32
N VAL A 349 3.30 -14.99 8.11
CA VAL A 349 3.15 -13.60 7.63
C VAL A 349 3.70 -12.58 8.63
N PRO A 350 3.29 -12.56 9.91
CA PRO A 350 3.88 -11.67 10.90
C PRO A 350 5.37 -11.96 11.16
N LEU A 351 5.81 -13.23 11.06
CA LEU A 351 7.23 -13.58 11.16
C LEU A 351 8.04 -13.00 10.00
N ALA A 352 7.55 -13.11 8.77
CA ALA A 352 8.20 -12.51 7.61
C ALA A 352 8.27 -10.98 7.71
N LYS A 353 7.20 -10.33 8.21
CA LYS A 353 7.19 -8.88 8.44
C LYS A 353 8.23 -8.46 9.49
N LEU A 354 8.32 -9.19 10.59
CA LEU A 354 9.29 -8.93 11.64
C LEU A 354 10.73 -9.08 11.12
N GLN A 355 11.02 -10.20 10.44
CA GLN A 355 12.33 -10.47 9.84
C GLN A 355 12.72 -9.39 8.83
N TRP A 356 11.79 -9.03 7.94
CA TRP A 356 11.99 -7.93 6.98
C TRP A 356 12.34 -6.62 7.69
N SER A 357 11.65 -6.28 8.77
CA SER A 357 11.86 -5.03 9.50
C SER A 357 13.29 -4.93 10.09
N TYR A 358 13.80 -6.02 10.65
CA TYR A 358 15.19 -6.06 11.14
C TYR A 358 16.19 -6.01 10.00
N LEU A 359 15.95 -6.76 8.94
CA LEU A 359 16.84 -6.83 7.79
C LEU A 359 16.95 -5.46 7.09
N ALA A 360 15.83 -4.73 6.94
CA ALA A 360 15.82 -3.38 6.36
C ALA A 360 16.66 -2.37 7.15
N GLN A 361 16.85 -2.59 8.46
CA GLN A 361 17.69 -1.73 9.30
C GLN A 361 19.18 -2.11 9.27
N THR A 362 19.51 -3.31 8.80
CA THR A 362 20.88 -3.85 8.78
C THR A 362 21.53 -3.78 7.39
N LEU A 363 20.74 -3.65 6.34
CA LEU A 363 21.21 -3.39 4.98
C LEU A 363 21.57 -1.93 4.79
#